data_e516a555827f93df79d88a607821e394
#
_entry.id   e516a555827f93df79d88a607821e394
#
_cell.length_a   1.000
_cell.length_b   1.000
_cell.length_c   1.000
_cell.angle_alpha   90.00
_cell.angle_beta   90.00
_cell.angle_gamma   90.00
#
_symmetry.space_group_name_H-M   'P 1'
#
loop_
_entity.id
_entity.type
_entity.pdbx_description
1 polymer ?
#
loop_
_entity_poly.entity_id
_entity_poly.type
_entity_poly.pdbx_seq_one_letter_code
_entity_poly.pdbx_strand_id
1 'polypeptide(L)'
;REGHIVQTKQVTDRTALPELDEKWVAVLEHEAIPFISYPYEWPFRMLKDAALLQLDLTLAAIHEGMTLKDATPFNVQWVGSRPTFIDVGSFTVYKEGEPWAGYRQFCNQFLYPLFLQAYKNVAYHPWLRGSLEGIEVGQLNALMSIRDYMRPGVLAHVYLQAKAQSRYEAVDRDIKKDLRTAGFGVGLIKNNLQRLRRIIERLEWGPTRSIWSEYTKEHNYEDADLRRKADFVQRVLARRRWSLVWDIGCNTGTYSRLSSE
;
A
#
# COMPACT_ATOMS: atom_id res chain seq x y z
N ARG A 1 -0.03 16.94 -8.70
CA ARG A 1 -0.39 17.12 -10.12
C ARG A 1 -0.39 15.79 -10.90
N GLU A 2 0.15 14.73 -10.37
CA GLU A 2 0.30 13.43 -11.05
C GLU A 2 -0.77 12.39 -10.64
N GLY A 3 -1.79 12.79 -9.87
CA GLY A 3 -2.86 11.92 -9.41
C GLY A 3 -2.45 10.91 -8.33
N HIS A 4 -1.35 11.18 -7.61
CA HIS A 4 -0.88 10.35 -6.50
C HIS A 4 -1.63 10.62 -5.20
N ILE A 5 -2.27 11.77 -5.08
CA ILE A 5 -3.11 12.16 -3.94
C ILE A 5 -4.49 12.49 -4.49
N VAL A 6 -5.53 12.13 -3.75
CA VAL A 6 -6.91 12.44 -4.08
C VAL A 6 -7.08 13.95 -4.33
N GLN A 7 -7.76 14.30 -5.42
CA GLN A 7 -8.03 15.71 -5.70
C GLN A 7 -8.86 16.30 -4.56
N THR A 8 -8.37 17.44 -4.07
CA THR A 8 -8.93 18.09 -2.88
C THR A 8 -9.12 19.57 -3.16
N LYS A 9 -10.29 20.08 -2.86
CA LYS A 9 -10.58 21.51 -2.92
C LYS A 9 -11.17 22.01 -1.59
N GLN A 10 -10.87 23.25 -1.25
CA GLN A 10 -11.51 23.90 -0.11
C GLN A 10 -12.90 24.35 -0.52
N VAL A 11 -13.91 24.01 0.27
CA VAL A 11 -15.28 24.50 0.11
C VAL A 11 -15.37 25.92 0.64
N THR A 12 -15.62 26.88 -0.25
CA THR A 12 -15.74 28.30 0.09
C THR A 12 -17.17 28.69 0.39
N ASP A 13 -18.14 28.08 -0.30
CA ASP A 13 -19.57 28.28 -0.03
C ASP A 13 -20.04 27.30 1.05
N ARG A 14 -20.32 27.84 2.23
CA ARG A 14 -20.77 27.05 3.39
C ARG A 14 -22.30 26.97 3.52
N THR A 15 -23.05 27.62 2.63
CA THR A 15 -24.52 27.70 2.73
C THR A 15 -25.19 26.35 2.51
N ALA A 16 -24.57 25.45 1.76
CA ALA A 16 -25.05 24.09 1.49
C ALA A 16 -24.54 23.03 2.49
N LEU A 17 -23.73 23.44 3.48
CA LEU A 17 -23.15 22.50 4.44
C LEU A 17 -24.06 22.41 5.69
N PRO A 18 -24.10 21.22 6.34
CA PRO A 18 -24.76 21.11 7.64
C PRO A 18 -24.14 22.10 8.63
N GLU A 19 -24.88 22.49 9.68
CA GLU A 19 -24.38 23.40 10.69
C GLU A 19 -23.01 22.98 11.21
N LEU A 20 -21.99 23.76 10.84
CA LEU A 20 -20.62 23.56 11.28
C LEU A 20 -20.38 24.47 12.47
N ASP A 21 -19.82 23.90 13.54
CA ASP A 21 -19.34 24.67 14.70
C ASP A 21 -18.27 25.70 14.23
N GLU A 22 -18.26 26.89 14.80
CA GLU A 22 -17.29 27.96 14.52
C GLU A 22 -15.80 27.52 14.70
N LYS A 23 -15.59 26.40 15.37
CA LYS A 23 -14.26 25.79 15.55
C LYS A 23 -13.64 25.25 14.25
N TRP A 24 -14.42 24.99 13.20
CA TRP A 24 -13.91 24.47 11.93
C TRP A 24 -13.25 25.57 11.09
N VAL A 25 -11.96 25.47 10.90
CA VAL A 25 -11.16 26.44 10.13
C VAL A 25 -11.45 26.33 8.63
N ALA A 26 -11.60 25.12 8.13
CA ALA A 26 -11.83 24.82 6.72
C ALA A 26 -12.64 23.54 6.54
N VAL A 27 -13.35 23.45 5.41
CA VAL A 27 -13.97 22.22 4.92
C VAL A 27 -13.31 21.86 3.61
N LEU A 28 -12.90 20.60 3.49
CA LEU A 28 -12.26 20.07 2.29
C LEU A 28 -13.20 19.07 1.64
N GLU A 29 -13.38 19.18 0.34
CA GLU A 29 -14.09 18.22 -0.50
C GLU A 29 -13.07 17.42 -1.30
N HIS A 30 -13.18 16.09 -1.23
CA HIS A 30 -12.34 15.17 -1.99
C HIS A 30 -13.12 14.59 -3.17
N GLU A 31 -12.42 14.34 -4.28
CA GLU A 31 -12.99 13.57 -5.38
C GLU A 31 -13.40 12.19 -4.89
N ALA A 32 -14.62 11.77 -5.26
CA ALA A 32 -15.12 10.46 -4.87
C ALA A 32 -14.32 9.33 -5.55
N ILE A 33 -13.89 8.37 -4.77
CA ILE A 33 -13.24 7.16 -5.29
C ILE A 33 -14.33 6.23 -5.85
N PRO A 34 -14.24 5.83 -7.12
CA PRO A 34 -15.31 5.07 -7.79
C PRO A 34 -15.58 3.69 -7.17
N PHE A 35 -14.56 3.08 -6.59
CA PHE A 35 -14.64 1.75 -5.97
C PHE A 35 -13.67 1.65 -4.80
N ILE A 36 -14.18 1.22 -3.65
CA ILE A 36 -13.37 1.02 -2.44
C ILE A 36 -12.92 -0.44 -2.38
N SER A 37 -11.61 -0.64 -2.18
CA SER A 37 -11.00 -1.94 -1.97
C SER A 37 -10.11 -1.93 -0.73
N TYR A 38 -9.86 -3.10 -0.17
CA TYR A 38 -9.11 -3.23 1.08
C TYR A 38 -7.78 -3.94 0.86
N PRO A 39 -6.73 -3.62 1.63
CA PRO A 39 -5.39 -4.20 1.46
C PRO A 39 -5.35 -5.74 1.49
N TYR A 40 -6.23 -6.36 2.26
CA TYR A 40 -6.35 -7.83 2.32
C TYR A 40 -7.04 -8.46 1.09
N GLU A 41 -7.50 -7.63 0.12
CA GLU A 41 -8.05 -8.07 -1.17
C GLU A 41 -7.04 -7.90 -2.31
N TRP A 42 -5.96 -7.13 -2.08
CA TRP A 42 -5.03 -6.73 -3.12
C TRP A 42 -4.06 -7.85 -3.47
N PRO A 43 -3.81 -8.12 -4.74
CA PRO A 43 -2.69 -8.96 -5.14
C PRO A 43 -1.35 -8.33 -4.76
N PHE A 44 -0.29 -9.13 -4.70
CA PHE A 44 1.05 -8.70 -4.30
C PHE A 44 1.51 -7.40 -4.95
N ARG A 45 1.27 -7.25 -6.26
CA ARG A 45 1.69 -6.07 -7.01
C ARG A 45 0.98 -4.80 -6.53
N MET A 46 -0.31 -4.87 -6.22
CA MET A 46 -1.04 -3.72 -5.70
C MET A 46 -0.47 -3.29 -4.35
N LEU A 47 -0.25 -4.20 -3.41
CA LEU A 47 0.35 -3.84 -2.11
C LEU A 47 1.76 -3.27 -2.29
N LYS A 48 2.57 -3.81 -3.21
CA LYS A 48 3.89 -3.29 -3.55
C LYS A 48 3.83 -1.85 -4.09
N ASP A 49 2.95 -1.58 -5.05
CA ASP A 49 2.82 -0.26 -5.66
C ASP A 49 2.26 0.77 -4.65
N ALA A 50 1.34 0.38 -3.77
CA ALA A 50 0.86 1.22 -2.68
C ALA A 50 1.98 1.53 -1.65
N ALA A 51 2.85 0.57 -1.34
CA ALA A 51 4.02 0.78 -0.49
C ALA A 51 5.01 1.76 -1.10
N LEU A 52 5.26 1.66 -2.40
CA LEU A 52 6.14 2.59 -3.13
C LEU A 52 5.55 4.00 -3.13
N LEU A 53 4.25 4.15 -3.39
CA LEU A 53 3.54 5.43 -3.30
C LEU A 53 3.70 6.06 -1.92
N GLN A 54 3.48 5.30 -0.83
CA GLN A 54 3.63 5.78 0.54
C GLN A 54 5.04 6.33 0.81
N LEU A 55 6.08 5.63 0.35
CA LEU A 55 7.47 6.06 0.52
C LEU A 55 7.79 7.30 -0.32
N ASP A 56 7.32 7.36 -1.57
CA ASP A 56 7.54 8.47 -2.47
C ASP A 56 6.87 9.76 -1.96
N LEU A 57 5.63 9.64 -1.45
CA LEU A 57 4.94 10.76 -0.81
C LEU A 57 5.63 11.22 0.48
N THR A 58 6.11 10.28 1.31
CA THR A 58 6.84 10.64 2.53
C THR A 58 8.16 11.36 2.20
N LEU A 59 8.90 10.90 1.17
CA LEU A 59 10.12 11.56 0.70
C LEU A 59 9.83 12.96 0.16
N ALA A 60 8.77 13.12 -0.63
CA ALA A 60 8.36 14.42 -1.14
C ALA A 60 7.93 15.36 0.00
N ALA A 61 7.15 14.87 0.97
CA ALA A 61 6.75 15.64 2.14
C ALA A 61 7.96 16.13 2.95
N ILE A 62 8.95 15.27 3.20
CA ILE A 62 10.19 15.64 3.92
C ILE A 62 10.99 16.71 3.17
N HIS A 63 10.92 16.73 1.83
CA HIS A 63 11.56 17.79 1.05
C HIS A 63 10.93 19.17 1.33
N GLU A 64 9.64 19.20 1.58
CA GLU A 64 8.84 20.39 1.90
C GLU A 64 8.75 20.68 3.43
N GLY A 65 9.59 20.04 4.26
CA GLY A 65 9.56 20.21 5.72
C GLY A 65 8.36 19.55 6.41
N MET A 66 7.68 18.64 5.74
CA MET A 66 6.54 17.88 6.26
C MET A 66 6.86 16.39 6.35
N THR A 67 5.97 15.63 6.96
CA THR A 67 6.04 14.17 6.99
C THR A 67 4.63 13.57 7.02
N LEU A 68 4.52 12.28 6.71
CA LEU A 68 3.30 11.51 6.95
C LEU A 68 3.38 10.84 8.31
N LYS A 69 2.42 11.14 9.19
CA LYS A 69 2.34 10.54 10.54
C LYS A 69 1.86 9.11 10.51
N ASP A 70 0.99 8.77 9.54
CA ASP A 70 0.43 7.45 9.34
C ASP A 70 0.97 6.81 8.05
N ALA A 71 1.23 5.51 8.10
CA ALA A 71 1.77 4.75 6.98
C ALA A 71 1.05 3.41 6.83
N THR A 72 -0.26 3.50 6.67
CA THR A 72 -1.16 2.35 6.50
C THR A 72 -1.62 2.20 5.05
N PRO A 73 -1.74 0.99 4.52
CA PRO A 73 -2.32 0.76 3.19
C PRO A 73 -3.80 1.14 3.12
N PHE A 74 -4.50 1.27 4.25
CA PHE A 74 -5.89 1.74 4.29
C PHE A 74 -6.04 3.20 3.85
N ASN A 75 -4.96 3.98 3.85
CA ASN A 75 -4.90 5.34 3.34
C ASN A 75 -4.63 5.42 1.83
N VAL A 76 -4.64 4.27 1.14
CA VAL A 76 -4.48 4.18 -0.32
C VAL A 76 -5.73 3.55 -0.93
N GLN A 77 -6.18 4.09 -2.04
CA GLN A 77 -7.24 3.53 -2.87
C GLN A 77 -6.80 3.49 -4.33
N TRP A 78 -7.59 2.87 -5.18
CA TRP A 78 -7.25 2.67 -6.58
C TRP A 78 -8.21 3.39 -7.51
N VAL A 79 -7.63 4.21 -8.40
CA VAL A 79 -8.38 4.84 -9.51
C VAL A 79 -7.88 4.22 -10.80
N GLY A 80 -8.64 3.29 -11.34
CA GLY A 80 -8.17 2.39 -12.39
C GLY A 80 -7.02 1.51 -11.88
N SER A 81 -5.88 1.54 -12.55
CA SER A 81 -4.66 0.81 -12.16
C SER A 81 -3.68 1.62 -11.28
N ARG A 82 -4.07 2.83 -10.88
CA ARG A 82 -3.18 3.77 -10.19
C ARG A 82 -3.51 3.85 -8.71
N PRO A 83 -2.52 3.60 -7.81
CA PRO A 83 -2.69 3.83 -6.38
C PRO A 83 -2.78 5.33 -6.12
N THR A 84 -3.74 5.72 -5.29
CA THR A 84 -4.03 7.12 -4.94
C THR A 84 -4.13 7.23 -3.43
N PHE A 85 -3.34 8.11 -2.83
CA PHE A 85 -3.37 8.38 -1.40
C PHE A 85 -4.58 9.26 -1.06
N ILE A 86 -5.37 8.88 -0.05
CA ILE A 86 -6.66 9.52 0.25
C ILE A 86 -6.68 10.29 1.57
N ASP A 87 -5.73 10.05 2.48
CA ASP A 87 -5.71 10.70 3.80
C ASP A 87 -4.83 11.96 3.81
N VAL A 88 -5.35 13.06 3.31
CA VAL A 88 -4.65 14.36 3.31
C VAL A 88 -4.35 14.83 4.74
N GLY A 89 -5.16 14.44 5.73
CA GLY A 89 -4.96 14.77 7.14
C GLY A 89 -3.76 14.09 7.80
N SER A 90 -3.14 13.11 7.15
CA SER A 90 -1.93 12.44 7.62
C SER A 90 -0.66 13.30 7.45
N PHE A 91 -0.68 14.31 6.60
CA PHE A 91 0.46 15.24 6.47
C PHE A 91 0.59 16.13 7.71
N THR A 92 1.81 16.23 8.25
CA THR A 92 2.14 17.08 9.40
C THR A 92 3.51 17.71 9.25
N VAL A 93 3.77 18.79 9.96
CA VAL A 93 5.09 19.44 9.97
C VAL A 93 6.13 18.50 10.58
N TYR A 94 7.24 18.29 9.88
CA TYR A 94 8.35 17.50 10.37
C TYR A 94 9.06 18.25 11.51
N LYS A 95 9.32 17.57 12.62
CA LYS A 95 10.10 18.10 13.73
C LYS A 95 11.51 17.55 13.67
N GLU A 96 12.49 18.44 13.58
CA GLU A 96 13.91 18.06 13.52
C GLU A 96 14.30 17.19 14.72
N GLY A 97 15.07 16.15 14.46
CA GLY A 97 15.51 15.18 15.47
C GLY A 97 14.47 14.10 15.82
N GLU A 98 13.26 14.13 15.26
CA GLU A 98 12.29 13.07 15.45
C GLU A 98 12.40 12.01 14.32
N PRO A 99 12.32 10.70 14.67
CA PRO A 99 12.23 9.64 13.67
C PRO A 99 10.89 9.71 12.93
N TRP A 100 10.82 9.09 11.76
CA TRP A 100 9.55 8.96 11.06
C TRP A 100 8.55 8.13 11.88
N ALA A 101 7.45 8.77 12.31
CA ALA A 101 6.44 8.16 13.18
C ALA A 101 5.75 6.95 12.51
N GLY A 102 5.54 6.99 11.19
CA GLY A 102 4.92 5.92 10.41
C GLY A 102 5.78 4.67 10.18
N TYR A 103 7.06 4.65 10.60
CA TYR A 103 7.99 3.57 10.27
C TYR A 103 7.50 2.18 10.74
N ARG A 104 7.07 2.05 12.00
CA ARG A 104 6.58 0.78 12.56
C ARG A 104 5.34 0.30 11.80
N GLN A 105 4.39 1.20 11.61
CA GLN A 105 3.14 0.90 10.90
C GLN A 105 3.41 0.49 9.45
N PHE A 106 4.32 1.21 8.76
CA PHE A 106 4.78 0.84 7.42
C PHE A 106 5.38 -0.57 7.37
N CYS A 107 6.25 -0.90 8.33
CA CYS A 107 6.84 -2.22 8.40
C CYS A 107 5.76 -3.30 8.59
N ASN A 108 4.87 -3.12 9.56
CA ASN A 108 3.86 -4.11 9.91
C ASN A 108 2.82 -4.35 8.79
N GLN A 109 2.46 -3.29 8.06
CA GLN A 109 1.32 -3.33 7.15
C GLN A 109 1.71 -3.37 5.67
N PHE A 110 2.95 -3.01 5.31
CA PHE A 110 3.47 -3.10 3.95
C PHE A 110 4.66 -4.04 3.84
N LEU A 111 5.74 -3.75 4.57
CA LEU A 111 7.02 -4.43 4.36
C LEU A 111 6.95 -5.91 4.76
N TYR A 112 6.40 -6.22 5.93
CA TYR A 112 6.32 -7.59 6.44
C TYR A 112 5.35 -8.46 5.65
N PRO A 113 4.16 -8.01 5.27
CA PRO A 113 3.32 -8.70 4.31
C PRO A 113 4.02 -9.03 2.98
N LEU A 114 4.72 -8.04 2.41
CA LEU A 114 5.48 -8.24 1.18
C LEU A 114 6.63 -9.24 1.36
N PHE A 115 7.37 -9.19 2.47
CA PHE A 115 8.42 -10.17 2.78
C PHE A 115 7.87 -11.56 2.98
N LEU A 116 6.74 -11.70 3.68
CA LEU A 116 6.08 -12.99 3.91
C LEU A 116 5.76 -13.65 2.57
N GLN A 117 5.15 -12.92 1.66
CA GLN A 117 4.76 -13.50 0.38
C GLN A 117 5.95 -13.70 -0.56
N ALA A 118 6.86 -12.72 -0.69
CA ALA A 118 8.00 -12.81 -1.60
C ALA A 118 9.06 -13.84 -1.14
N TYR A 119 9.31 -13.95 0.16
CA TYR A 119 10.40 -14.75 0.68
C TYR A 119 9.98 -16.11 1.23
N LYS A 120 8.75 -16.23 1.70
CA LYS A 120 8.21 -17.46 2.28
C LYS A 120 7.12 -18.11 1.43
N ASN A 121 6.67 -17.43 0.37
CA ASN A 121 5.55 -17.86 -0.47
C ASN A 121 4.27 -18.14 0.35
N VAL A 122 4.06 -17.36 1.41
CA VAL A 122 2.88 -17.41 2.28
C VAL A 122 2.03 -16.17 2.02
N ALA A 123 0.75 -16.38 1.74
CA ALA A 123 -0.19 -15.30 1.48
C ALA A 123 -0.36 -14.41 2.73
N TYR A 124 -0.24 -13.11 2.57
CA TYR A 124 -0.40 -12.14 3.66
C TYR A 124 -1.87 -11.78 3.95
N HIS A 125 -2.80 -12.08 3.04
CA HIS A 125 -4.19 -11.67 3.11
C HIS A 125 -4.90 -12.04 4.43
N PRO A 126 -4.74 -13.28 4.97
CA PRO A 126 -5.35 -13.63 6.25
C PRO A 126 -4.83 -12.78 7.42
N TRP A 127 -3.55 -12.37 7.36
CA TRP A 127 -2.93 -11.54 8.39
C TRP A 127 -3.50 -10.14 8.41
N LEU A 128 -3.55 -9.47 7.25
CA LEU A 128 -4.12 -8.12 7.14
C LEU A 128 -5.63 -8.10 7.37
N ARG A 129 -6.34 -9.20 7.10
CA ARG A 129 -7.76 -9.33 7.39
C ARG A 129 -8.02 -9.55 8.88
N GLY A 130 -7.14 -10.27 9.55
CA GLY A 130 -7.28 -10.63 10.97
C GLY A 130 -6.77 -9.58 11.94
N SER A 131 -5.93 -8.63 11.48
CA SER A 131 -5.31 -7.59 12.33
C SER A 131 -5.19 -6.27 11.59
N LEU A 132 -5.75 -5.21 12.15
CA LEU A 132 -5.57 -3.84 11.65
C LEU A 132 -4.13 -3.34 11.84
N GLU A 133 -3.40 -3.89 12.81
CA GLU A 133 -1.99 -3.57 13.05
C GLU A 133 -1.03 -4.28 12.09
N GLY A 134 -1.55 -5.20 11.26
CA GLY A 134 -0.75 -5.99 10.32
C GLY A 134 0.03 -7.12 10.98
N ILE A 135 1.23 -7.41 10.50
CA ILE A 135 2.12 -8.46 10.99
C ILE A 135 3.14 -7.83 11.95
N GLU A 136 3.20 -8.30 13.18
CA GLU A 136 4.21 -7.82 14.11
C GLU A 136 5.60 -8.40 13.79
N VAL A 137 6.65 -7.63 14.10
CA VAL A 137 8.03 -8.01 13.81
C VAL A 137 8.41 -9.34 14.45
N GLY A 138 7.95 -9.62 15.67
CA GLY A 138 8.20 -10.88 16.37
C GLY A 138 7.60 -12.08 15.63
N GLN A 139 6.36 -11.94 15.13
CA GLN A 139 5.68 -12.97 14.36
C GLN A 139 6.43 -13.28 13.06
N LEU A 140 6.79 -12.24 12.29
CA LEU A 140 7.54 -12.45 11.06
C LEU A 140 8.92 -13.04 11.33
N ASN A 141 9.63 -12.56 12.37
CA ASN A 141 10.95 -13.07 12.73
C ASN A 141 10.90 -14.57 13.10
N ALA A 142 9.85 -15.02 13.77
CA ALA A 142 9.65 -16.45 14.08
C ALA A 142 9.49 -17.33 12.84
N LEU A 143 9.01 -16.76 11.73
CA LEU A 143 8.85 -17.46 10.44
C LEU A 143 10.11 -17.43 9.58
N MET A 144 11.09 -16.57 9.90
CA MET A 144 12.33 -16.45 9.14
C MET A 144 13.38 -17.50 9.56
N SER A 145 14.02 -18.10 8.57
CA SER A 145 15.18 -18.98 8.77
C SER A 145 16.48 -18.17 8.75
N ILE A 146 17.58 -18.78 9.19
CA ILE A 146 18.93 -18.18 9.12
C ILE A 146 19.28 -17.74 7.70
N ARG A 147 18.88 -18.52 6.68
CA ARG A 147 19.11 -18.18 5.26
C ARG A 147 18.32 -16.95 4.83
N ASP A 148 17.15 -16.70 5.41
CA ASP A 148 16.34 -15.54 5.07
C ASP A 148 16.97 -14.24 5.56
N TYR A 149 17.82 -14.26 6.59
CA TYR A 149 18.55 -13.07 7.05
C TYR A 149 19.55 -12.54 6.03
N MET A 150 19.95 -13.36 5.08
CA MET A 150 20.79 -12.92 3.94
C MET A 150 19.99 -12.18 2.86
N ARG A 151 18.67 -12.25 2.91
CA ARG A 151 17.80 -11.56 1.93
C ARG A 151 17.76 -10.05 2.19
N PRO A 152 17.65 -9.23 1.12
CA PRO A 152 17.60 -7.78 1.25
C PRO A 152 16.57 -7.29 2.26
N GLY A 153 17.02 -6.53 3.27
CA GLY A 153 16.17 -5.90 4.26
C GLY A 153 15.80 -6.77 5.47
N VAL A 154 15.84 -8.10 5.40
CA VAL A 154 15.38 -8.97 6.49
C VAL A 154 16.25 -8.81 7.74
N LEU A 155 17.58 -8.80 7.61
CA LEU A 155 18.46 -8.62 8.77
C LEU A 155 18.16 -7.31 9.50
N ALA A 156 18.06 -6.19 8.76
CA ALA A 156 17.93 -4.85 9.35
C ALA A 156 16.50 -4.57 9.87
N HIS A 157 15.49 -4.91 9.08
CA HIS A 157 14.10 -4.51 9.36
C HIS A 157 13.28 -5.60 10.06
N VAL A 158 13.79 -6.84 10.16
CA VAL A 158 13.12 -7.92 10.90
C VAL A 158 13.95 -8.35 12.10
N TYR A 159 15.12 -8.95 11.89
CA TYR A 159 15.90 -9.53 12.99
C TYR A 159 16.39 -8.48 14.01
N LEU A 160 17.08 -7.43 13.54
CA LEU A 160 17.60 -6.39 14.45
C LEU A 160 16.46 -5.60 15.09
N GLN A 161 15.36 -5.39 14.38
CA GLN A 161 14.18 -4.72 14.91
C GLN A 161 13.49 -5.55 15.98
N ALA A 162 13.29 -6.87 15.76
CA ALA A 162 12.75 -7.78 16.76
C ALA A 162 13.61 -7.82 18.02
N LYS A 163 14.93 -7.89 17.85
CA LYS A 163 15.90 -7.87 18.97
C LYS A 163 15.90 -6.55 19.72
N ALA A 164 15.73 -5.43 19.02
CA ALA A 164 15.60 -4.12 19.67
C ALA A 164 14.29 -4.05 20.47
N GLN A 165 13.16 -4.42 19.89
CA GLN A 165 11.86 -4.41 20.56
C GLN A 165 11.88 -5.26 21.85
N SER A 166 12.38 -6.49 21.81
CA SER A 166 12.45 -7.37 22.99
C SER A 166 13.35 -6.80 24.10
N ARG A 167 14.39 -6.03 23.76
CA ARG A 167 15.24 -5.35 24.76
C ARG A 167 14.56 -4.14 25.39
N TYR A 168 13.76 -3.41 24.60
CA TYR A 168 13.06 -2.21 25.08
C TYR A 168 11.83 -2.55 25.93
N GLU A 169 11.13 -3.66 25.64
CA GLU A 169 10.07 -4.18 26.50
C GLU A 169 10.58 -4.59 27.90
N ALA A 170 11.87 -4.93 28.00
CA ALA A 170 12.52 -5.27 29.27
C ALA A 170 13.06 -4.06 30.04
N VAL A 171 13.07 -2.84 29.46
CA VAL A 171 13.64 -1.63 30.06
C VAL A 171 12.72 -0.45 29.78
N ASP A 172 12.12 0.09 30.82
CA ASP A 172 11.29 1.32 30.78
C ASP A 172 12.17 2.56 30.49
N ARG A 173 12.52 2.76 29.21
CA ARG A 173 13.37 3.87 28.74
C ARG A 173 12.64 4.74 27.75
N ASP A 174 12.77 6.05 27.90
CA ASP A 174 12.28 7.04 26.94
C ASP A 174 13.15 7.06 25.67
N ILE A 175 12.83 6.15 24.72
CA ILE A 175 13.51 5.98 23.45
C ILE A 175 13.54 7.28 22.62
N LYS A 176 12.50 8.12 22.73
CA LYS A 176 12.42 9.39 21.99
C LYS A 176 13.54 10.35 22.42
N LYS A 177 13.85 10.35 23.72
CA LYS A 177 14.94 11.19 24.27
C LYS A 177 16.32 10.71 23.82
N ASP A 178 16.53 9.40 23.80
CA ASP A 178 17.80 8.79 23.38
C ASP A 178 18.06 9.01 21.87
N LEU A 179 17.03 8.90 21.03
CA LEU A 179 17.10 9.15 19.57
C LEU A 179 17.38 10.64 19.27
N ARG A 180 16.76 11.56 19.99
CA ARG A 180 17.07 13.00 19.86
C ARG A 180 18.52 13.31 20.23
N THR A 181 19.01 12.72 21.31
CA THR A 181 20.40 12.91 21.79
C THR A 181 21.41 12.31 20.82
N ALA A 182 21.06 11.24 20.11
CA ALA A 182 21.90 10.60 19.09
C ALA A 182 21.97 11.37 17.75
N GLY A 183 21.28 12.52 17.62
CA GLY A 183 21.34 13.36 16.41
C GLY A 183 20.63 12.74 15.20
N PHE A 184 19.38 12.29 15.38
CA PHE A 184 18.58 11.69 14.32
C PHE A 184 18.20 12.78 13.29
N GLY A 185 19.09 13.02 12.31
CA GLY A 185 18.90 14.05 11.31
C GLY A 185 18.00 13.61 10.14
N VAL A 186 17.38 14.57 9.47
CA VAL A 186 16.53 14.37 8.28
C VAL A 186 17.21 13.53 7.19
N GLY A 187 18.53 13.63 7.07
CA GLY A 187 19.33 12.82 6.13
C GLY A 187 19.24 11.32 6.39
N LEU A 188 19.22 10.90 7.67
CA LEU A 188 19.07 9.48 8.03
C LEU A 188 17.69 8.96 7.67
N ILE A 189 16.65 9.77 7.87
CA ILE A 189 15.28 9.40 7.48
C ILE A 189 15.20 9.22 5.96
N LYS A 190 15.68 10.20 5.19
CA LYS A 190 15.70 10.13 3.73
C LYS A 190 16.44 8.89 3.24
N ASN A 191 17.61 8.61 3.79
CA ASN A 191 18.40 7.43 3.43
C ASN A 191 17.67 6.11 3.76
N ASN A 192 16.99 6.04 4.91
CA ASN A 192 16.20 4.87 5.29
C ASN A 192 15.01 4.66 4.36
N LEU A 193 14.25 5.71 4.05
CA LEU A 193 13.12 5.66 3.11
C LEU A 193 13.57 5.23 1.71
N GLN A 194 14.67 5.78 1.21
CA GLN A 194 15.25 5.39 -0.08
C GLN A 194 15.75 3.95 -0.10
N ARG A 195 16.29 3.46 1.03
CA ARG A 195 16.70 2.06 1.17
C ARG A 195 15.48 1.13 1.16
N LEU A 196 14.43 1.44 1.92
CA LEU A 196 13.16 0.71 1.91
C LEU A 196 12.57 0.67 0.52
N ARG A 197 12.53 1.81 -0.17
CA ARG A 197 12.03 1.92 -1.53
C ARG A 197 12.76 0.96 -2.48
N ARG A 198 14.11 0.98 -2.47
CA ARG A 198 14.93 0.06 -3.29
C ARG A 198 14.72 -1.41 -2.96
N ILE A 199 14.53 -1.75 -1.68
CA ILE A 199 14.22 -3.11 -1.25
C ILE A 199 12.89 -3.54 -1.84
N ILE A 200 11.82 -2.75 -1.65
CA ILE A 200 10.48 -3.08 -2.11
C ILE A 200 10.42 -3.14 -3.64
N GLU A 201 11.06 -2.20 -4.33
CA GLU A 201 11.12 -2.17 -5.79
C GLU A 201 11.68 -3.46 -6.40
N ARG A 202 12.62 -4.10 -5.70
CA ARG A 202 13.26 -5.35 -6.12
C ARG A 202 12.52 -6.62 -5.67
N LEU A 203 11.50 -6.48 -4.82
CA LEU A 203 10.72 -7.64 -4.40
C LEU A 203 9.92 -8.18 -5.57
N GLU A 204 10.06 -9.47 -5.80
CA GLU A 204 9.29 -10.20 -6.80
C GLU A 204 8.58 -11.39 -6.13
N TRP A 205 7.39 -11.66 -6.59
CA TRP A 205 6.64 -12.86 -6.26
C TRP A 205 6.03 -13.41 -7.54
N GLY A 206 6.39 -14.64 -7.88
CA GLY A 206 5.79 -15.36 -8.99
C GLY A 206 4.66 -16.25 -8.48
N PRO A 207 3.49 -16.24 -9.12
CA PRO A 207 2.41 -17.14 -8.73
C PRO A 207 2.88 -18.59 -8.86
N THR A 208 2.63 -19.39 -7.83
CA THR A 208 2.71 -20.85 -7.94
C THR A 208 1.68 -21.30 -8.99
N ARG A 209 2.07 -22.25 -9.84
CA ARG A 209 1.11 -22.86 -10.78
C ARG A 209 -0.12 -23.33 -10.01
N SER A 210 -1.28 -22.82 -10.40
CA SER A 210 -2.58 -23.27 -9.90
C SER A 210 -3.31 -23.99 -11.01
N ILE A 211 -4.30 -24.79 -10.68
CA ILE A 211 -5.21 -25.45 -11.63
C ILE A 211 -5.79 -24.43 -12.64
N TRP A 212 -5.96 -23.18 -12.20
CA TRP A 212 -6.54 -22.10 -13.01
C TRP A 212 -5.53 -21.34 -13.86
N SER A 213 -4.21 -21.50 -13.63
CA SER A 213 -3.17 -20.77 -14.38
C SER A 213 -3.07 -21.20 -15.86
N GLU A 214 -3.53 -22.40 -16.18
CA GLU A 214 -3.56 -22.93 -17.56
C GLU A 214 -4.99 -23.03 -18.14
N TYR A 215 -6.00 -22.53 -17.39
CA TYR A 215 -7.40 -22.62 -17.80
C TYR A 215 -7.67 -22.07 -19.21
N THR A 216 -6.96 -21.06 -19.65
CA THR A 216 -7.04 -20.52 -21.01
C THR A 216 -6.45 -21.45 -22.08
N LYS A 217 -5.68 -22.47 -21.68
CA LYS A 217 -5.09 -23.47 -22.59
C LYS A 217 -5.85 -24.80 -22.57
N GLU A 218 -6.51 -25.11 -21.46
CA GLU A 218 -7.20 -26.38 -21.19
C GLU A 218 -8.71 -26.19 -21.11
N HIS A 219 -9.31 -25.40 -21.99
CA HIS A 219 -10.75 -25.24 -22.07
C HIS A 219 -11.35 -25.96 -23.29
N ASN A 220 -12.58 -26.41 -23.16
CA ASN A 220 -13.37 -27.06 -24.24
C ASN A 220 -13.98 -26.04 -25.21
N TYR A 221 -13.49 -24.81 -25.28
CA TYR A 221 -13.99 -23.80 -26.21
C TYR A 221 -13.17 -23.79 -27.49
N GLU A 222 -13.85 -23.79 -28.61
CA GLU A 222 -13.23 -23.54 -29.90
C GLU A 222 -12.93 -22.04 -30.09
N ASP A 223 -11.99 -21.72 -30.98
CA ASP A 223 -11.66 -20.30 -31.29
C ASP A 223 -12.89 -19.49 -31.74
N ALA A 224 -13.87 -20.17 -32.37
CA ALA A 224 -15.14 -19.55 -32.76
C ALA A 224 -15.98 -19.13 -31.52
N ASP A 225 -15.92 -19.91 -30.43
CA ASP A 225 -16.64 -19.59 -29.19
C ASP A 225 -16.01 -18.42 -28.46
N LEU A 226 -14.68 -18.37 -28.43
CA LEU A 226 -13.95 -17.25 -27.83
C LEU A 226 -14.22 -15.96 -28.59
N ARG A 227 -14.25 -16.00 -29.92
CA ARG A 227 -14.62 -14.84 -30.75
C ARG A 227 -16.06 -14.40 -30.47
N ARG A 228 -17.03 -15.32 -30.42
CA ARG A 228 -18.42 -14.99 -30.08
C ARG A 228 -18.58 -14.33 -28.72
N LYS A 229 -17.81 -14.79 -27.70
CA LYS A 229 -17.77 -14.15 -26.38
C LYS A 229 -17.22 -12.74 -26.48
N ALA A 230 -16.09 -12.54 -27.14
CA ALA A 230 -15.48 -11.22 -27.32
C ALA A 230 -16.43 -10.24 -28.01
N ASP A 231 -17.05 -10.68 -29.14
CA ASP A 231 -18.03 -9.88 -29.89
C ASP A 231 -19.27 -9.53 -29.05
N PHE A 232 -19.71 -10.45 -28.18
CA PHE A 232 -20.80 -10.16 -27.24
C PHE A 232 -20.43 -9.06 -26.28
N VAL A 233 -19.25 -9.16 -25.61
CA VAL A 233 -18.77 -8.17 -24.67
C VAL A 233 -18.61 -6.81 -25.35
N GLN A 234 -17.98 -6.75 -26.52
CA GLN A 234 -17.82 -5.50 -27.28
C GLN A 234 -19.17 -4.86 -27.64
N ARG A 235 -20.14 -5.64 -28.08
CA ARG A 235 -21.49 -5.11 -28.36
C ARG A 235 -22.18 -4.54 -27.12
N VAL A 236 -21.97 -5.13 -25.95
CA VAL A 236 -22.53 -4.61 -24.70
C VAL A 236 -21.83 -3.30 -24.32
N LEU A 237 -20.50 -3.27 -24.42
CA LEU A 237 -19.69 -2.08 -24.11
C LEU A 237 -20.04 -0.91 -25.03
N ALA A 238 -20.25 -1.15 -26.31
CA ALA A 238 -20.61 -0.13 -27.30
C ALA A 238 -22.00 0.53 -27.10
N ARG A 239 -22.85 -0.01 -26.21
CA ARG A 239 -24.21 0.53 -26.01
C ARG A 239 -24.22 1.90 -25.31
N ARG A 240 -23.23 2.19 -24.48
CA ARG A 240 -23.08 3.46 -23.76
C ARG A 240 -21.66 3.60 -23.19
N ARG A 241 -21.28 4.80 -22.75
CA ARG A 241 -20.09 4.99 -21.93
C ARG A 241 -20.33 4.42 -20.52
N TRP A 242 -19.46 3.51 -20.11
CA TRP A 242 -19.48 2.91 -18.79
C TRP A 242 -18.43 3.61 -17.91
N SER A 243 -18.80 4.02 -16.72
CA SER A 243 -17.86 4.61 -15.75
C SER A 243 -17.07 3.56 -14.99
N LEU A 244 -17.61 2.35 -14.87
CA LEU A 244 -17.00 1.23 -14.20
C LEU A 244 -17.48 -0.09 -14.80
N VAL A 245 -16.56 -1.02 -15.02
CA VAL A 245 -16.83 -2.39 -15.46
C VAL A 245 -16.13 -3.36 -14.51
N TRP A 246 -16.85 -4.38 -14.05
CA TRP A 246 -16.31 -5.43 -13.21
C TRP A 246 -16.21 -6.73 -14.01
N ASP A 247 -14.99 -7.26 -14.08
CA ASP A 247 -14.72 -8.57 -14.69
C ASP A 247 -14.47 -9.58 -13.56
N ILE A 248 -15.55 -10.16 -13.04
CA ILE A 248 -15.51 -11.09 -11.90
C ILE A 248 -14.98 -12.44 -12.37
N GLY A 249 -13.85 -12.89 -11.78
CA GLY A 249 -13.17 -14.10 -12.21
C GLY A 249 -12.36 -13.92 -13.49
N CYS A 250 -11.79 -12.75 -13.71
CA CYS A 250 -11.13 -12.30 -14.94
C CYS A 250 -10.00 -13.19 -15.47
N ASN A 251 -9.50 -14.14 -14.70
CA ASN A 251 -8.36 -14.99 -15.02
C ASN A 251 -7.17 -14.17 -15.56
N THR A 252 -6.85 -14.26 -16.87
CA THR A 252 -5.77 -13.51 -17.52
C THR A 252 -6.16 -12.07 -17.91
N GLY A 253 -7.38 -11.64 -17.62
CA GLY A 253 -7.88 -10.30 -17.89
C GLY A 253 -8.18 -10.01 -19.35
N THR A 254 -8.49 -11.02 -20.14
CA THR A 254 -8.81 -10.85 -21.58
C THR A 254 -9.99 -9.91 -21.80
N TYR A 255 -11.07 -10.11 -21.05
CA TYR A 255 -12.27 -9.25 -21.15
C TYR A 255 -12.12 -7.92 -20.43
N SER A 256 -11.30 -7.86 -19.37
CA SER A 256 -10.90 -6.60 -18.75
C SER A 256 -10.19 -5.68 -19.74
N ARG A 257 -9.26 -6.21 -20.55
CA ARG A 257 -8.59 -5.45 -21.62
C ARG A 257 -9.55 -4.93 -22.66
N LEU A 258 -10.45 -5.79 -23.18
CA LEU A 258 -11.50 -5.38 -24.12
C LEU A 258 -12.38 -4.26 -23.55
N SER A 259 -12.55 -4.21 -22.24
CA SER A 259 -13.37 -3.19 -21.57
C SER A 259 -12.65 -1.87 -21.34
N SER A 260 -11.31 -1.84 -21.47
CA SER A 260 -10.48 -0.66 -21.27
C SER A 260 -10.17 0.10 -22.55
N GLU A 261 -10.37 -0.52 -23.70
CA GLU A 261 -10.27 0.07 -25.05
C GLU A 261 -11.53 0.85 -25.43
#